data_96420cce6b54b50762424506bc55a8e2
#
_entry.id   96420cce6b54b50762424506bc55a8e2
#
_cell.length_a   1.000
_cell.length_b   1.000
_cell.length_c   1.000
_cell.angle_alpha   90.00
_cell.angle_beta   90.00
_cell.angle_gamma   90.00
#
_symmetry.space_group_name_H-M   'P 1'
#
loop_
_entity.id
_entity.type
_entity.pdbx_description
1 polymer ?
#
loop_
_entity_poly.entity_id
_entity_poly.type
_entity_poly.pdbx_seq_one_letter_code
_entity_poly.pdbx_strand_id
1 'polypeptide(L)'
;MWAFDPQNKKAPVNLTKVGRQQKIVFRNIKLDPETRFIDPNQELVISAFNETTKAAGYYKLSLKDGKLTKLLMEDYRFGGIVKAKQANQILFTRESFREFPDVWTADLNLSAPKKISLANPQMKNYLWGSVELVSWTSLDNIPLQGLLYKPENFDPKKKYPIIVYFYERESDNIHGHITPNPLRSSINRTTYVSDGYLVFVPDIIYKIGFPGESAHNCIMPGITQLISKGFVDEKNIGIQGHSWGGYQTAYLITRTDMFKAAEAGAPVANMISAYGGIRWESGMSRMFQYEKSQTRLGGSLWEKPMLYIENSPIFFADKIKTPLLLLHNDADGAVPWYQGIEMYMAMRRLDKPVWMLNYNGEPHWPVKRENRMDFQIRMKQFFDHYLKNAALPPWMNEGVPAIEKGITKGY
;
A
#
# COMPACT_ATOMS: atom_id res chain seq x y z
N MET A 1 -15.75 16.30 -13.85
CA MET A 1 -15.57 17.71 -13.41
C MET A 1 -16.91 18.41 -13.49
N TRP A 2 -17.16 19.36 -12.59
CA TRP A 2 -18.40 20.12 -12.52
C TRP A 2 -18.09 21.61 -12.55
N ALA A 3 -18.91 22.39 -13.27
CA ALA A 3 -18.93 23.83 -13.21
C ALA A 3 -20.07 24.29 -12.31
N PHE A 4 -19.76 25.18 -11.38
CA PHE A 4 -20.72 25.79 -10.46
C PHE A 4 -20.76 27.30 -10.68
N ASP A 5 -21.97 27.85 -10.70
CA ASP A 5 -22.16 29.30 -10.67
C ASP A 5 -22.06 29.80 -9.22
N PRO A 6 -21.05 30.63 -8.86
CA PRO A 6 -20.89 31.09 -7.49
C PRO A 6 -22.05 31.98 -7.00
N GLN A 7 -22.86 32.51 -7.93
CA GLN A 7 -24.07 33.30 -7.61
C GLN A 7 -25.33 32.45 -7.52
N ASN A 8 -25.24 31.09 -7.73
CA ASN A 8 -26.37 30.16 -7.74
C ASN A 8 -27.51 30.53 -8.73
N LYS A 9 -27.22 31.32 -9.76
CA LYS A 9 -28.23 31.69 -10.80
C LYS A 9 -28.38 30.58 -11.86
N LYS A 10 -27.39 29.71 -11.97
CA LYS A 10 -27.41 28.58 -12.93
C LYS A 10 -27.19 27.27 -12.21
N ALA A 11 -27.86 26.20 -12.62
CA ALA A 11 -27.66 24.88 -12.09
C ALA A 11 -26.21 24.35 -12.38
N PRO A 12 -25.62 23.53 -11.48
CA PRO A 12 -24.34 22.90 -11.73
C PRO A 12 -24.35 22.07 -13.02
N VAL A 13 -23.28 22.18 -13.81
CA VAL A 13 -23.13 21.46 -15.08
C VAL A 13 -21.98 20.47 -14.99
N ASN A 14 -22.26 19.19 -15.30
CA ASN A 14 -21.23 18.18 -15.42
C ASN A 14 -20.54 18.29 -16.80
N LEU A 15 -19.30 18.76 -16.82
CA LEU A 15 -18.50 18.95 -18.02
C LEU A 15 -17.90 17.64 -18.56
N THR A 16 -17.77 16.61 -17.70
CA THR A 16 -17.15 15.31 -18.05
C THR A 16 -18.16 14.17 -17.93
N LYS A 17 -19.32 14.31 -18.55
CA LYS A 17 -20.48 13.41 -18.42
C LYS A 17 -20.14 11.93 -18.63
N VAL A 18 -19.28 11.62 -19.59
CA VAL A 18 -18.88 10.26 -19.96
C VAL A 18 -18.03 9.56 -18.88
N GLY A 19 -17.43 10.31 -17.94
CA GLY A 19 -16.49 9.76 -16.96
C GLY A 19 -17.09 8.63 -16.12
N ARG A 20 -18.34 8.80 -15.63
CA ARG A 20 -19.01 7.76 -14.83
C ARG A 20 -19.25 6.48 -15.66
N GLN A 21 -19.74 6.62 -16.88
CA GLN A 21 -20.04 5.49 -17.78
C GLN A 21 -18.76 4.72 -18.16
N GLN A 22 -17.69 5.43 -18.49
CA GLN A 22 -16.42 4.86 -18.91
C GLN A 22 -15.48 4.50 -17.76
N LYS A 23 -15.90 4.76 -16.50
CA LYS A 23 -15.07 4.58 -15.30
C LYS A 23 -13.77 5.39 -15.35
N ILE A 24 -13.83 6.60 -15.93
CA ILE A 24 -12.69 7.51 -16.04
C ILE A 24 -12.84 8.67 -15.07
N VAL A 25 -11.88 8.86 -14.20
CA VAL A 25 -11.75 10.02 -13.32
C VAL A 25 -10.93 11.09 -14.03
N PHE A 26 -11.53 12.27 -14.20
CA PHE A 26 -10.85 13.44 -14.78
C PHE A 26 -10.50 14.45 -13.72
N ARG A 27 -9.28 15.02 -13.80
CA ARG A 27 -8.80 16.06 -12.88
C ARG A 27 -8.18 17.21 -13.66
N ASN A 28 -8.39 18.43 -13.17
CA ASN A 28 -7.75 19.61 -13.73
C ASN A 28 -6.24 19.55 -13.49
N ILE A 29 -5.46 19.98 -14.50
CA ILE A 29 -4.01 20.16 -14.42
C ILE A 29 -3.72 21.64 -14.52
N LYS A 30 -2.98 22.18 -13.55
CA LYS A 30 -2.53 23.56 -13.59
C LYS A 30 -1.20 23.62 -14.36
N LEU A 31 -1.27 23.88 -15.67
CA LEU A 31 -0.08 23.94 -16.54
C LEU A 31 0.80 25.17 -16.28
N ASP A 32 0.19 26.28 -15.89
CA ASP A 32 0.87 27.50 -15.48
C ASP A 32 0.56 27.78 -14.01
N PRO A 33 1.56 27.67 -13.12
CA PRO A 33 1.37 27.92 -11.68
C PRO A 33 1.03 29.36 -11.35
N GLU A 34 1.32 30.32 -12.25
CA GLU A 34 1.05 31.75 -12.04
C GLU A 34 -0.40 32.14 -12.41
N THR A 35 -1.06 31.35 -13.27
CA THR A 35 -2.44 31.59 -13.69
C THR A 35 -3.40 31.42 -12.52
N ARG A 36 -4.18 32.48 -12.21
CA ARG A 36 -5.19 32.48 -11.14
C ARG A 36 -6.60 32.12 -11.63
N PHE A 37 -6.87 32.36 -12.87
CA PHE A 37 -8.21 32.20 -13.48
C PHE A 37 -8.10 31.33 -14.74
N ILE A 38 -9.15 30.59 -15.01
CA ILE A 38 -9.29 29.80 -16.24
C ILE A 38 -10.17 30.60 -17.20
N ASP A 39 -9.69 30.88 -18.42
CA ASP A 39 -10.49 31.47 -19.46
C ASP A 39 -11.53 30.45 -19.96
N PRO A 40 -12.83 30.72 -19.85
CA PRO A 40 -13.88 29.80 -20.29
C PRO A 40 -13.88 29.51 -21.82
N ASN A 41 -13.15 30.30 -22.60
CA ASN A 41 -12.99 30.08 -24.04
C ASN A 41 -11.79 29.21 -24.42
N GLN A 42 -10.94 28.87 -23.46
CA GLN A 42 -9.79 28.00 -23.68
C GLN A 42 -10.12 26.52 -23.49
N GLU A 43 -9.42 25.67 -24.23
CA GLU A 43 -9.38 24.24 -23.96
C GLU A 43 -8.42 23.93 -22.79
N LEU A 44 -8.86 23.12 -21.86
CA LEU A 44 -8.03 22.65 -20.75
C LEU A 44 -7.42 21.29 -21.07
N VAL A 45 -6.13 21.12 -20.79
CA VAL A 45 -5.54 19.80 -20.65
C VAL A 45 -5.88 19.27 -19.24
N ILE A 46 -6.49 18.10 -19.20
CA ILE A 46 -6.92 17.43 -17.96
C ILE A 46 -6.31 16.03 -17.90
N SER A 47 -6.00 15.56 -16.70
CA SER A 47 -5.60 14.16 -16.51
C SER A 47 -6.80 13.24 -16.51
N ALA A 48 -6.58 12.03 -16.94
CA ALA A 48 -7.58 10.95 -16.98
C ALA A 48 -6.99 9.68 -16.37
N PHE A 49 -7.79 8.97 -15.58
CA PHE A 49 -7.44 7.69 -15.00
C PHE A 49 -8.63 6.75 -15.07
N ASN A 50 -8.45 5.57 -15.66
CA ASN A 50 -9.50 4.56 -15.74
C ASN A 50 -9.43 3.66 -14.50
N GLU A 51 -10.48 3.68 -13.68
CA GLU A 51 -10.55 2.93 -12.41
C GLU A 51 -10.61 1.41 -12.60
N THR A 52 -10.99 0.93 -13.78
CA THR A 52 -11.09 -0.50 -14.09
C THR A 52 -9.79 -1.05 -14.68
N THR A 53 -9.29 -0.41 -15.75
CA THR A 53 -8.09 -0.88 -16.46
C THR A 53 -6.79 -0.34 -15.88
N LYS A 54 -6.88 0.73 -15.06
CA LYS A 54 -5.76 1.49 -14.49
C LYS A 54 -4.95 2.29 -15.52
N ALA A 55 -5.34 2.30 -16.78
CA ALA A 55 -4.74 3.16 -17.78
C ALA A 55 -4.85 4.63 -17.37
N ALA A 56 -3.80 5.40 -17.62
CA ALA A 56 -3.76 6.82 -17.30
C ALA A 56 -3.38 7.65 -18.55
N GLY A 57 -3.65 8.94 -18.51
CA GLY A 57 -3.32 9.81 -19.62
C GLY A 57 -3.94 11.19 -19.53
N TYR A 58 -4.21 11.78 -20.71
CA TYR A 58 -4.62 13.16 -20.83
C TYR A 58 -5.70 13.33 -21.89
N TYR A 59 -6.59 14.30 -21.63
CA TYR A 59 -7.65 14.75 -22.53
C TYR A 59 -7.62 16.27 -22.64
N LYS A 60 -8.17 16.82 -23.73
CA LYS A 60 -8.61 18.20 -23.80
C LYS A 60 -10.07 18.30 -23.45
N LEU A 61 -10.42 19.31 -22.69
CA LEU A 61 -11.79 19.66 -22.32
C LEU A 61 -12.07 21.09 -22.80
N SER A 62 -13.03 21.25 -23.71
CA SER A 62 -13.62 22.53 -24.04
C SER A 62 -14.62 22.93 -22.96
N LEU A 63 -14.39 24.09 -22.32
CA LEU A 63 -15.32 24.60 -21.30
C LEU A 63 -16.61 25.17 -21.88
N LYS A 64 -16.60 25.52 -23.17
CA LYS A 64 -17.74 26.12 -23.86
C LYS A 64 -18.90 25.12 -24.07
N ASP A 65 -18.57 23.91 -24.48
CA ASP A 65 -19.55 22.88 -24.86
C ASP A 65 -19.37 21.53 -24.17
N GLY A 66 -18.35 21.40 -23.31
CA GLY A 66 -18.03 20.15 -22.61
C GLY A 66 -17.42 19.06 -23.50
N LYS A 67 -16.96 19.40 -24.71
CA LYS A 67 -16.32 18.44 -25.62
C LYS A 67 -15.04 17.91 -25.04
N LEU A 68 -14.92 16.59 -24.95
CA LEU A 68 -13.72 15.87 -24.53
C LEU A 68 -13.01 15.27 -25.75
N THR A 69 -11.72 15.57 -25.90
CA THR A 69 -10.86 14.99 -26.93
C THR A 69 -9.73 14.23 -26.26
N LYS A 70 -9.67 12.91 -26.50
CA LYS A 70 -8.58 12.07 -26.00
C LYS A 70 -7.26 12.47 -26.68
N LEU A 71 -6.23 12.74 -25.87
CA LEU A 71 -4.86 12.99 -26.32
C LEU A 71 -4.02 11.73 -26.21
N LEU A 72 -3.99 11.14 -25.04
CA LEU A 72 -3.19 9.97 -24.69
C LEU A 72 -3.93 9.16 -23.62
N MET A 73 -3.85 7.82 -23.68
CA MET A 73 -4.36 6.94 -22.63
C MET A 73 -3.64 5.60 -22.78
N GLU A 74 -2.75 5.28 -21.83
CA GLU A 74 -1.82 4.15 -21.91
C GLU A 74 -1.67 3.46 -20.55
N ASP A 75 -1.11 2.24 -20.57
CA ASP A 75 -0.79 1.45 -19.39
C ASP A 75 0.53 1.88 -18.75
N TYR A 76 0.59 3.17 -18.40
CA TYR A 76 1.69 3.83 -17.74
C TYR A 76 1.22 4.75 -16.63
N ARG A 77 2.11 5.03 -15.70
CA ARG A 77 1.94 6.14 -14.77
C ARG A 77 2.62 7.37 -15.34
N PHE A 78 1.89 8.47 -15.36
CA PHE A 78 2.37 9.76 -15.78
C PHE A 78 2.51 10.70 -14.58
N GLY A 79 3.65 11.38 -14.47
CA GLY A 79 3.91 12.35 -13.41
C GLY A 79 4.24 13.73 -13.97
N GLY A 80 4.00 14.74 -13.16
CA GLY A 80 4.53 16.08 -13.26
C GLY A 80 4.53 16.73 -14.64
N ILE A 81 3.34 17.01 -15.23
CA ILE A 81 3.29 17.78 -16.49
C ILE A 81 3.62 19.24 -16.24
N VAL A 82 4.60 19.78 -16.96
CA VAL A 82 5.06 21.18 -16.89
C VAL A 82 5.10 21.76 -18.30
N LYS A 83 4.50 22.95 -18.47
CA LYS A 83 4.51 23.66 -19.77
C LYS A 83 5.62 24.71 -19.79
N ALA A 84 6.32 24.82 -20.93
CA ALA A 84 7.23 25.93 -21.19
C ALA A 84 6.47 27.27 -21.26
N LYS A 85 7.02 28.34 -20.66
CA LYS A 85 6.34 29.65 -20.63
C LYS A 85 6.11 30.23 -22.02
N GLN A 86 7.09 30.11 -22.92
CA GLN A 86 7.11 30.79 -24.22
C GLN A 86 7.00 29.84 -25.43
N ALA A 87 6.78 28.55 -25.20
CA ALA A 87 6.69 27.56 -26.27
C ALA A 87 5.50 26.62 -26.09
N ASN A 88 5.03 26.05 -27.18
CA ASN A 88 4.03 24.97 -27.19
C ASN A 88 4.68 23.62 -26.89
N GLN A 89 5.41 23.55 -25.77
CA GLN A 89 6.14 22.37 -25.33
C GLN A 89 5.80 22.05 -23.89
N ILE A 90 5.67 20.77 -23.59
CA ILE A 90 5.49 20.23 -22.25
C ILE A 90 6.57 19.20 -21.93
N LEU A 91 6.88 19.09 -20.65
CA LEU A 91 7.66 18.00 -20.06
C LEU A 91 6.76 17.21 -19.14
N PHE A 92 6.96 15.88 -19.08
CA PHE A 92 6.30 14.99 -18.13
C PHE A 92 7.17 13.76 -17.89
N THR A 93 6.92 13.03 -16.80
CA THR A 93 7.55 11.73 -16.59
C THR A 93 6.59 10.61 -16.98
N ARG A 94 7.14 9.51 -17.49
CA ARG A 94 6.42 8.27 -17.75
C ARG A 94 7.17 7.11 -17.12
N GLU A 95 6.43 6.24 -16.44
CA GLU A 95 6.98 5.06 -15.77
C GLU A 95 6.03 3.87 -15.88
N SER A 96 6.59 2.68 -15.70
CA SER A 96 5.86 1.45 -15.38
C SER A 96 6.62 0.66 -14.32
N PHE A 97 6.08 -0.47 -13.86
CA PHE A 97 6.82 -1.32 -12.93
C PHE A 97 8.23 -1.67 -13.46
N ARG A 98 8.35 -1.88 -14.78
CA ARG A 98 9.60 -2.26 -15.47
C ARG A 98 10.37 -1.09 -16.09
N GLU A 99 9.78 0.09 -16.16
CA GLU A 99 10.42 1.29 -16.74
C GLU A 99 10.63 2.33 -15.64
N PHE A 100 11.89 2.77 -15.49
CA PHE A 100 12.23 3.85 -14.59
C PHE A 100 11.55 5.16 -15.05
N PRO A 101 11.11 6.06 -14.15
CA PRO A 101 10.51 7.34 -14.56
C PRO A 101 11.50 8.21 -15.32
N ASP A 102 11.40 8.15 -16.63
CA ASP A 102 12.15 8.99 -17.56
C ASP A 102 11.38 10.25 -17.95
N VAL A 103 12.12 11.29 -18.35
CA VAL A 103 11.55 12.56 -18.81
C VAL A 103 11.19 12.47 -20.30
N TRP A 104 10.00 12.92 -20.62
CA TRP A 104 9.44 12.98 -21.95
C TRP A 104 9.06 14.41 -22.31
N THR A 105 9.09 14.75 -23.59
CA THR A 105 8.62 16.03 -24.12
C THR A 105 7.61 15.78 -25.25
N ALA A 106 6.65 16.70 -25.39
CA ALA A 106 5.68 16.74 -26.47
C ALA A 106 5.14 18.17 -26.64
N ASP A 107 4.33 18.40 -27.69
CA ASP A 107 3.48 19.58 -27.76
C ASP A 107 2.26 19.45 -26.82
N LEU A 108 1.43 20.49 -26.71
CA LEU A 108 0.19 20.47 -25.90
C LEU A 108 -0.89 19.49 -26.40
N ASN A 109 -0.75 18.95 -27.61
CA ASN A 109 -1.62 17.91 -28.13
C ASN A 109 -1.11 16.52 -27.82
N LEU A 110 0.06 16.41 -27.15
CA LEU A 110 0.76 15.15 -26.92
C LEU A 110 1.02 14.38 -28.23
N SER A 111 1.21 15.12 -29.34
CA SER A 111 1.57 14.56 -30.63
C SER A 111 3.01 14.08 -30.58
N ALA A 112 3.25 12.82 -30.96
CA ALA A 112 4.56 12.20 -31.02
C ALA A 112 5.45 12.45 -29.76
N PRO A 113 5.06 11.97 -28.58
CA PRO A 113 5.86 12.12 -27.36
C PRO A 113 7.26 11.54 -27.55
N LYS A 114 8.29 12.28 -27.13
CA LYS A 114 9.69 11.87 -27.27
C LYS A 114 10.35 11.75 -25.91
N LYS A 115 10.96 10.60 -25.66
CA LYS A 115 11.82 10.38 -24.48
C LYS A 115 13.12 11.17 -24.64
N ILE A 116 13.49 11.97 -23.64
CA ILE A 116 14.67 12.85 -23.66
C ILE A 116 15.67 12.55 -22.51
N SER A 117 15.37 11.61 -21.63
CA SER A 117 16.32 11.11 -20.64
C SER A 117 16.50 9.61 -20.76
N LEU A 118 17.59 9.08 -20.22
CA LEU A 118 17.86 7.67 -20.05
C LEU A 118 18.39 7.48 -18.63
N ALA A 119 17.49 7.52 -17.66
CA ALA A 119 17.85 7.35 -16.27
C ALA A 119 17.92 5.87 -15.90
N ASN A 120 18.81 5.54 -14.96
CA ASN A 120 18.97 4.22 -14.39
C ASN A 120 19.14 3.06 -15.40
N PRO A 121 20.02 3.19 -16.43
CA PRO A 121 20.12 2.22 -17.52
C PRO A 121 20.61 0.84 -17.08
N GLN A 122 21.23 0.72 -15.92
CA GLN A 122 21.69 -0.54 -15.32
C GLN A 122 20.56 -1.48 -14.92
N MET A 123 19.31 -1.01 -14.85
CA MET A 123 18.14 -1.86 -14.54
C MET A 123 18.03 -3.09 -15.44
N LYS A 124 18.43 -2.97 -16.70
CA LYS A 124 18.43 -4.08 -17.67
C LYS A 124 19.28 -5.28 -17.25
N ASN A 125 20.20 -5.09 -16.29
CA ASN A 125 21.11 -6.14 -15.81
C ASN A 125 20.52 -6.92 -14.62
N TYR A 126 19.31 -6.60 -14.16
CA TYR A 126 18.68 -7.22 -13.00
C TYR A 126 17.40 -7.94 -13.37
N LEU A 127 17.09 -8.99 -12.62
CA LEU A 127 15.79 -9.67 -12.69
C LEU A 127 14.75 -8.78 -12.02
N TRP A 128 13.82 -8.23 -12.81
CA TRP A 128 12.86 -7.26 -12.29
C TRP A 128 11.50 -7.88 -11.93
N GLY A 129 11.08 -8.87 -12.67
CA GLY A 129 9.76 -9.47 -12.56
C GLY A 129 8.68 -8.70 -13.33
N SER A 130 7.44 -9.07 -13.07
CA SER A 130 6.25 -8.48 -13.69
C SER A 130 5.16 -8.22 -12.66
N VAL A 131 4.18 -7.40 -13.03
CA VAL A 131 2.96 -7.16 -12.24
C VAL A 131 1.73 -7.33 -13.11
N GLU A 132 0.69 -7.95 -12.58
CA GLU A 132 -0.61 -8.06 -13.24
C GLU A 132 -1.74 -7.64 -12.31
N LEU A 133 -2.82 -7.11 -12.91
CA LEU A 133 -4.06 -6.82 -12.22
C LEU A 133 -4.87 -8.11 -12.12
N VAL A 134 -5.20 -8.51 -10.90
CA VAL A 134 -6.06 -9.67 -10.63
C VAL A 134 -7.39 -9.20 -10.06
N SER A 135 -8.48 -9.95 -10.32
CA SER A 135 -9.82 -9.61 -9.84
C SER A 135 -10.47 -10.82 -9.19
N TRP A 136 -11.24 -10.58 -8.13
CA TRP A 136 -12.04 -11.61 -7.44
C TRP A 136 -13.28 -10.96 -6.81
N THR A 137 -14.08 -11.77 -6.16
CA THR A 137 -15.24 -11.31 -5.38
C THR A 137 -14.98 -11.58 -3.90
N SER A 138 -15.22 -10.58 -3.05
CA SER A 138 -15.14 -10.72 -1.59
C SER A 138 -16.23 -11.65 -1.04
N LEU A 139 -16.12 -12.06 0.24
CA LEU A 139 -17.18 -12.79 0.93
C LEU A 139 -18.47 -11.96 1.08
N ASP A 140 -18.37 -10.64 0.97
CA ASP A 140 -19.52 -9.72 0.98
C ASP A 140 -20.09 -9.44 -0.43
N ASN A 141 -19.74 -10.27 -1.43
CA ASN A 141 -20.15 -10.14 -2.83
C ASN A 141 -19.72 -8.82 -3.51
N ILE A 142 -18.60 -8.23 -3.08
CA ILE A 142 -18.07 -7.00 -3.66
C ILE A 142 -16.98 -7.39 -4.67
N PRO A 143 -17.04 -6.92 -5.94
CA PRO A 143 -15.95 -7.12 -6.89
C PRO A 143 -14.73 -6.32 -6.47
N LEU A 144 -13.58 -6.97 -6.42
CA LEU A 144 -12.31 -6.42 -5.98
C LEU A 144 -11.23 -6.60 -7.03
N GLN A 145 -10.19 -5.78 -6.92
CA GLN A 145 -8.97 -5.88 -7.69
C GLN A 145 -7.75 -5.87 -6.76
N GLY A 146 -6.63 -6.34 -7.27
CA GLY A 146 -5.35 -6.32 -6.57
C GLY A 146 -4.21 -6.54 -7.54
N LEU A 147 -2.99 -6.45 -7.05
CA LEU A 147 -1.77 -6.61 -7.83
C LEU A 147 -1.09 -7.92 -7.47
N LEU A 148 -0.73 -8.70 -8.49
CA LEU A 148 0.11 -9.87 -8.33
C LEU A 148 1.47 -9.61 -9.00
N TYR A 149 2.50 -9.50 -8.17
CA TYR A 149 3.89 -9.40 -8.64
C TYR A 149 4.48 -10.81 -8.76
N LYS A 150 5.18 -11.07 -9.87
CA LYS A 150 5.74 -12.37 -10.22
C LYS A 150 7.22 -12.28 -10.57
N PRO A 151 8.03 -13.30 -10.26
CA PRO A 151 9.44 -13.37 -10.69
C PRO A 151 9.61 -13.22 -12.20
N GLU A 152 10.78 -12.76 -12.65
CA GLU A 152 11.12 -12.62 -14.07
C GLU A 152 10.96 -13.96 -14.82
N ASN A 153 11.40 -15.05 -14.22
CA ASN A 153 11.35 -16.40 -14.79
C ASN A 153 10.16 -17.19 -14.24
N PHE A 154 9.00 -16.54 -14.12
CA PHE A 154 7.79 -17.19 -13.61
C PHE A 154 7.35 -18.35 -14.52
N ASP A 155 7.19 -19.53 -13.92
CA ASP A 155 6.68 -20.72 -14.58
C ASP A 155 5.37 -21.15 -13.88
N PRO A 156 4.22 -21.10 -14.55
CA PRO A 156 2.92 -21.44 -13.94
C PRO A 156 2.81 -22.92 -13.50
N LYS A 157 3.76 -23.79 -13.88
CA LYS A 157 3.83 -25.18 -13.44
C LYS A 157 4.59 -25.38 -12.14
N LYS A 158 5.27 -24.34 -11.63
CA LYS A 158 6.02 -24.39 -10.37
C LYS A 158 5.19 -23.78 -9.24
N LYS A 159 5.50 -24.21 -8.02
CA LYS A 159 4.95 -23.66 -6.79
C LYS A 159 5.89 -22.59 -6.24
N TYR A 160 5.32 -21.45 -5.82
CA TYR A 160 6.06 -20.33 -5.28
C TYR A 160 5.54 -19.93 -3.90
N PRO A 161 6.42 -19.60 -2.95
CA PRO A 161 6.00 -18.95 -1.72
C PRO A 161 5.42 -17.56 -2.05
N ILE A 162 4.43 -17.14 -1.29
CA ILE A 162 3.76 -15.85 -1.50
C ILE A 162 3.74 -15.02 -0.23
N ILE A 163 3.96 -13.72 -0.36
CA ILE A 163 3.73 -12.75 0.70
C ILE A 163 2.56 -11.85 0.28
N VAL A 164 1.55 -11.74 1.14
CA VAL A 164 0.42 -10.86 0.95
C VAL A 164 0.70 -9.57 1.72
N TYR A 165 0.83 -8.46 1.00
CA TYR A 165 1.04 -7.12 1.55
C TYR A 165 -0.21 -6.28 1.35
N PHE A 166 -0.63 -5.54 2.34
CA PHE A 166 -1.84 -4.73 2.24
C PHE A 166 -1.82 -3.49 3.13
N TYR A 167 -2.61 -2.51 2.73
CA TYR A 167 -2.93 -1.33 3.53
C TYR A 167 -4.43 -0.98 3.39
N GLU A 168 -4.84 -0.39 2.28
CA GLU A 168 -6.25 -0.17 1.92
C GLU A 168 -6.49 -0.47 0.43
N ARG A 169 -6.24 0.49 -0.47
CA ARG A 169 -6.42 0.35 -1.91
C ARG A 169 -5.10 0.66 -2.62
N GLU A 170 -4.54 -0.33 -3.27
CA GLU A 170 -3.22 -0.28 -3.88
C GLU A 170 -3.23 -0.60 -5.39
N SER A 171 -4.33 -1.17 -5.92
CA SER A 171 -4.41 -1.60 -7.32
C SER A 171 -4.19 -0.47 -8.33
N ASP A 172 -4.51 0.77 -7.95
CA ASP A 172 -4.29 1.96 -8.77
C ASP A 172 -2.81 2.26 -9.04
N ASN A 173 -1.89 1.62 -8.30
CA ASN A 173 -0.44 1.78 -8.42
C ASN A 173 0.24 0.75 -9.35
N ILE A 174 -0.51 -0.03 -10.14
CA ILE A 174 0.04 -1.10 -10.99
C ILE A 174 1.20 -0.65 -11.88
N HIS A 175 1.14 0.58 -12.39
CA HIS A 175 2.16 1.14 -13.29
C HIS A 175 3.27 1.90 -12.55
N GLY A 176 3.26 1.92 -11.20
CA GLY A 176 4.30 2.59 -10.43
C GLY A 176 5.62 1.82 -10.44
N HIS A 177 6.72 2.51 -10.69
CA HIS A 177 8.06 1.96 -10.56
C HIS A 177 8.44 1.79 -9.08
N ILE A 178 8.99 0.64 -8.71
CA ILE A 178 9.42 0.35 -7.35
C ILE A 178 10.92 0.08 -7.35
N THR A 179 11.70 1.09 -6.96
CA THR A 179 13.16 0.96 -6.84
C THR A 179 13.53 -0.04 -5.74
N PRO A 180 14.46 -0.99 -6.00
CA PRO A 180 14.93 -1.94 -4.99
C PRO A 180 15.86 -1.26 -3.99
N ASN A 181 15.29 -0.60 -3.02
CA ASN A 181 16.00 0.05 -1.92
C ASN A 181 15.43 -0.42 -0.57
N PRO A 182 16.16 -0.27 0.54
CA PRO A 182 15.61 -0.57 1.84
C PRO A 182 14.46 0.36 2.16
N LEU A 183 13.24 -0.14 2.06
CA LEU A 183 12.03 0.56 2.46
C LEU A 183 12.02 0.74 3.99
N ARG A 184 11.15 1.62 4.48
CA ARG A 184 11.12 1.95 5.91
C ARG A 184 10.62 0.77 6.75
N SER A 185 9.44 0.24 6.43
CA SER A 185 8.74 -0.75 7.26
C SER A 185 7.92 -1.76 6.45
N SER A 186 8.01 -1.70 5.12
CA SER A 186 7.28 -2.61 4.24
C SER A 186 8.23 -3.44 3.40
N ILE A 187 7.78 -4.59 2.94
CA ILE A 187 8.53 -5.38 1.95
C ILE A 187 8.77 -4.57 0.68
N ASN A 188 9.94 -4.68 0.10
CA ASN A 188 10.20 -4.16 -1.24
C ASN A 188 9.78 -5.21 -2.27
N ARG A 189 8.70 -4.97 -2.97
CA ARG A 189 8.07 -5.93 -3.91
C ARG A 189 9.05 -6.39 -4.98
N THR A 190 9.84 -5.47 -5.54
CA THR A 190 10.86 -5.78 -6.55
C THR A 190 11.94 -6.71 -5.99
N THR A 191 12.45 -6.45 -4.78
CA THR A 191 13.47 -7.29 -4.13
C THR A 191 12.95 -8.70 -3.86
N TYR A 192 11.71 -8.83 -3.36
CA TYR A 192 11.14 -10.14 -3.04
C TYR A 192 10.84 -10.97 -4.29
N VAL A 193 10.28 -10.36 -5.35
CA VAL A 193 10.04 -11.11 -6.60
C VAL A 193 11.33 -11.48 -7.32
N SER A 194 12.37 -10.64 -7.28
CA SER A 194 13.70 -10.97 -7.80
C SER A 194 14.30 -12.20 -7.09
N ASP A 195 13.89 -12.44 -5.85
CA ASP A 195 14.32 -13.60 -5.04
C ASP A 195 13.30 -14.76 -5.08
N GLY A 196 12.42 -14.79 -6.06
CA GLY A 196 11.53 -15.92 -6.34
C GLY A 196 10.27 -16.01 -5.47
N TYR A 197 9.87 -14.94 -4.79
CA TYR A 197 8.56 -14.84 -4.16
C TYR A 197 7.49 -14.37 -5.14
N LEU A 198 6.26 -14.77 -4.91
CA LEU A 198 5.11 -13.98 -5.36
C LEU A 198 4.80 -12.92 -4.31
N VAL A 199 4.33 -11.75 -4.76
CA VAL A 199 3.77 -10.74 -3.84
C VAL A 199 2.37 -10.39 -4.31
N PHE A 200 1.38 -10.58 -3.43
CA PHE A 200 -0.01 -10.22 -3.70
C PHE A 200 -0.41 -8.99 -2.88
N VAL A 201 -1.04 -8.03 -3.55
CA VAL A 201 -1.46 -6.76 -2.94
C VAL A 201 -2.95 -6.55 -3.21
N PRO A 202 -3.83 -7.07 -2.35
CA PRO A 202 -5.28 -6.95 -2.50
C PRO A 202 -5.79 -5.56 -2.12
N ASP A 203 -6.81 -5.08 -2.82
CA ASP A 203 -7.62 -3.95 -2.37
C ASP A 203 -8.60 -4.39 -1.28
N ILE A 204 -8.87 -3.49 -0.33
CA ILE A 204 -9.76 -3.71 0.79
C ILE A 204 -10.84 -2.64 0.79
N ILE A 205 -12.09 -3.06 0.94
CA ILE A 205 -13.25 -2.19 1.12
C ILE A 205 -13.85 -2.46 2.49
N TYR A 206 -14.17 -1.39 3.22
CA TYR A 206 -14.57 -1.49 4.62
C TYR A 206 -16.07 -1.27 4.82
N LYS A 207 -16.61 -2.08 5.70
CA LYS A 207 -17.93 -1.96 6.33
C LYS A 207 -17.79 -1.19 7.64
N ILE A 208 -18.64 -0.22 7.89
CA ILE A 208 -18.65 0.53 9.16
C ILE A 208 -18.90 -0.44 10.32
N GLY A 209 -18.09 -0.34 11.35
CA GLY A 209 -18.12 -1.20 12.53
C GLY A 209 -17.23 -2.44 12.47
N PHE A 210 -16.83 -2.86 11.28
CA PHE A 210 -16.19 -4.18 11.05
C PHE A 210 -14.89 -4.09 10.24
N PRO A 211 -13.90 -3.27 10.62
CA PRO A 211 -12.69 -3.08 9.82
C PRO A 211 -11.87 -4.36 9.68
N GLY A 212 -11.71 -5.15 10.75
CA GLY A 212 -10.95 -6.39 10.70
C GLY A 212 -11.64 -7.48 9.89
N GLU A 213 -12.95 -7.67 10.06
CA GLU A 213 -13.75 -8.60 9.26
C GLU A 213 -13.75 -8.21 7.78
N SER A 214 -13.84 -6.90 7.50
CA SER A 214 -13.76 -6.40 6.12
C SER A 214 -12.44 -6.76 5.45
N ALA A 215 -11.32 -6.60 6.17
CA ALA A 215 -10.01 -7.03 5.66
C ALA A 215 -9.98 -8.54 5.39
N HIS A 216 -10.47 -9.36 6.32
CA HIS A 216 -10.59 -10.81 6.15
C HIS A 216 -11.44 -11.16 4.92
N ASN A 217 -12.64 -10.58 4.81
CA ASN A 217 -13.59 -10.88 3.74
C ASN A 217 -13.11 -10.46 2.35
N CYS A 218 -12.24 -9.44 2.29
CA CYS A 218 -11.62 -9.01 1.04
C CYS A 218 -10.39 -9.85 0.66
N ILE A 219 -9.51 -10.15 1.63
CA ILE A 219 -8.19 -10.74 1.38
C ILE A 219 -8.28 -12.25 1.15
N MET A 220 -9.02 -12.98 1.99
CA MET A 220 -9.03 -14.45 1.97
C MET A 220 -9.51 -15.04 0.64
N PRO A 221 -10.60 -14.56 0.01
CA PRO A 221 -11.02 -15.08 -1.29
C PRO A 221 -10.00 -14.83 -2.41
N GLY A 222 -9.29 -13.68 -2.36
CA GLY A 222 -8.22 -13.38 -3.31
C GLY A 222 -7.07 -14.39 -3.22
N ILE A 223 -6.64 -14.72 -2.00
CA ILE A 223 -5.61 -15.75 -1.77
C ILE A 223 -6.09 -17.12 -2.27
N THR A 224 -7.30 -17.51 -1.90
CA THR A 224 -7.90 -18.80 -2.32
C THR A 224 -7.98 -18.93 -3.83
N GLN A 225 -8.35 -17.85 -4.53
CA GLN A 225 -8.37 -17.83 -5.99
C GLN A 225 -6.95 -17.98 -6.58
N LEU A 226 -5.93 -17.34 -5.99
CA LEU A 226 -4.56 -17.51 -6.45
C LEU A 226 -4.05 -18.94 -6.22
N ILE A 227 -4.38 -19.57 -5.10
CA ILE A 227 -4.08 -20.98 -4.82
C ILE A 227 -4.70 -21.89 -5.89
N SER A 228 -5.96 -21.65 -6.26
CA SER A 228 -6.66 -22.46 -7.26
C SER A 228 -6.03 -22.41 -8.66
N LYS A 229 -5.23 -21.37 -8.95
CA LYS A 229 -4.45 -21.28 -10.21
C LYS A 229 -3.25 -22.26 -10.26
N GLY A 230 -2.90 -22.90 -9.16
CA GLY A 230 -1.93 -23.99 -9.10
C GLY A 230 -0.47 -23.61 -8.86
N PHE A 231 -0.09 -22.35 -9.00
CA PHE A 231 1.31 -21.89 -8.85
C PHE A 231 1.66 -21.34 -7.44
N VAL A 232 0.69 -21.18 -6.54
CA VAL A 232 0.95 -20.77 -5.16
C VAL A 232 1.27 -22.00 -4.32
N ASP A 233 2.34 -21.92 -3.54
CA ASP A 233 2.61 -22.89 -2.48
C ASP A 233 1.74 -22.54 -1.26
N GLU A 234 0.63 -23.25 -1.11
CA GLU A 234 -0.34 -23.01 -0.05
C GLU A 234 0.19 -23.25 1.38
N LYS A 235 1.31 -23.97 1.51
CA LYS A 235 1.97 -24.21 2.79
C LYS A 235 2.95 -23.09 3.18
N ASN A 236 3.28 -22.20 2.23
CA ASN A 236 4.28 -21.15 2.39
C ASN A 236 3.71 -19.78 2.05
N ILE A 237 2.65 -19.39 2.77
CA ILE A 237 1.99 -18.08 2.65
C ILE A 237 2.37 -17.21 3.85
N GLY A 238 2.97 -16.05 3.58
CA GLY A 238 3.25 -15.02 4.57
C GLY A 238 2.34 -13.80 4.41
N ILE A 239 2.19 -13.02 5.47
CA ILE A 239 1.51 -11.72 5.43
C ILE A 239 2.37 -10.63 6.05
N GLN A 240 2.25 -9.41 5.50
CA GLN A 240 2.97 -8.26 5.98
C GLN A 240 2.12 -7.00 5.86
N GLY A 241 2.15 -6.17 6.91
CA GLY A 241 1.53 -4.87 6.89
C GLY A 241 2.09 -3.94 7.97
N HIS A 242 2.08 -2.65 7.69
CA HIS A 242 2.53 -1.62 8.62
C HIS A 242 1.40 -0.70 9.02
N SER A 243 1.40 -0.20 10.27
CA SER A 243 0.41 0.74 10.77
C SER A 243 -1.01 0.15 10.72
N TRP A 244 -1.88 0.70 9.89
CA TRP A 244 -3.20 0.11 9.63
C TRP A 244 -3.10 -1.29 9.01
N GLY A 245 -2.14 -1.53 8.13
CA GLY A 245 -1.79 -2.87 7.63
C GLY A 245 -1.28 -3.79 8.73
N GLY A 246 -0.51 -3.27 9.69
CA GLY A 246 -0.07 -4.01 10.88
C GLY A 246 -1.22 -4.46 11.77
N TYR A 247 -2.21 -3.58 11.99
CA TYR A 247 -3.47 -3.94 12.65
C TYR A 247 -4.17 -5.11 11.94
N GLN A 248 -4.33 -4.99 10.61
CA GLN A 248 -4.99 -6.01 9.81
C GLN A 248 -4.24 -7.34 9.87
N THR A 249 -2.90 -7.32 9.81
CA THR A 249 -2.05 -8.50 9.98
C THR A 249 -2.30 -9.16 11.33
N ALA A 250 -2.22 -8.39 12.42
CA ALA A 250 -2.47 -8.89 13.77
C ALA A 250 -3.90 -9.45 13.92
N TYR A 251 -4.90 -8.81 13.30
CA TYR A 251 -6.28 -9.30 13.31
C TYR A 251 -6.44 -10.61 12.54
N LEU A 252 -5.89 -10.69 11.33
CA LEU A 252 -6.03 -11.87 10.46
C LEU A 252 -5.49 -13.14 11.12
N ILE A 253 -4.32 -13.08 11.76
CA ILE A 253 -3.72 -14.25 12.42
C ILE A 253 -4.49 -14.70 13.66
N THR A 254 -5.45 -13.92 14.17
CA THR A 254 -6.41 -14.37 15.20
C THR A 254 -7.60 -15.12 14.60
N ARG A 255 -7.80 -15.08 13.27
CA ARG A 255 -9.00 -15.59 12.59
C ARG A 255 -8.72 -16.80 11.71
N THR A 256 -7.46 -17.03 11.31
CA THR A 256 -7.09 -18.14 10.43
C THR A 256 -5.66 -18.60 10.68
N ASP A 257 -5.44 -19.90 10.49
CA ASP A 257 -4.13 -20.56 10.58
C ASP A 257 -3.46 -20.71 9.20
N MET A 258 -4.00 -20.06 8.15
CA MET A 258 -3.49 -20.18 6.78
C MET A 258 -2.04 -19.65 6.63
N PHE A 259 -1.64 -18.71 7.46
CA PHE A 259 -0.36 -18.02 7.32
C PHE A 259 0.76 -18.74 8.07
N LYS A 260 1.85 -19.03 7.35
CA LYS A 260 3.05 -19.64 7.90
C LYS A 260 3.94 -18.67 8.67
N ALA A 261 3.86 -17.37 8.33
CA ALA A 261 4.60 -16.29 8.98
C ALA A 261 3.86 -14.95 8.81
N ALA A 262 3.96 -14.07 9.79
CA ALA A 262 3.37 -12.74 9.76
C ALA A 262 4.35 -11.68 10.26
N GLU A 263 4.42 -10.54 9.59
CA GLU A 263 5.11 -9.34 10.10
C GLU A 263 4.11 -8.20 10.24
N ALA A 264 4.05 -7.60 11.43
CA ALA A 264 3.19 -6.47 11.75
C ALA A 264 4.01 -5.30 12.26
N GLY A 265 4.19 -4.29 11.40
CA GLY A 265 4.86 -3.05 11.78
C GLY A 265 3.89 -2.08 12.47
N ALA A 266 4.26 -1.56 13.63
CA ALA A 266 3.50 -0.58 14.42
C ALA A 266 1.97 -0.87 14.46
N PRO A 267 1.55 -2.11 14.80
CA PRO A 267 0.14 -2.49 14.77
C PRO A 267 -0.66 -1.78 15.87
N VAL A 268 -1.92 -1.48 15.58
CA VAL A 268 -2.91 -1.22 16.64
C VAL A 268 -3.43 -2.57 17.13
N ALA A 269 -3.01 -3.00 18.32
CA ALA A 269 -3.40 -4.28 18.90
C ALA A 269 -4.63 -4.19 19.80
N ASN A 270 -4.84 -3.03 20.41
CA ASN A 270 -5.90 -2.77 21.37
C ASN A 270 -6.61 -1.44 21.03
N MET A 271 -7.78 -1.54 20.42
CA MET A 271 -8.56 -0.37 20.02
C MET A 271 -9.02 0.48 21.22
N ILE A 272 -9.13 -0.10 22.40
CA ILE A 272 -9.58 0.60 23.61
C ILE A 272 -8.49 1.55 24.10
N SER A 273 -7.27 1.05 24.36
CA SER A 273 -6.17 1.88 24.82
C SER A 273 -5.71 2.88 23.74
N ALA A 274 -5.78 2.47 22.46
CA ALA A 274 -5.45 3.35 21.35
C ALA A 274 -6.48 4.49 21.14
N TYR A 275 -7.76 4.24 21.38
CA TYR A 275 -8.83 5.25 21.26
C TYR A 275 -8.64 6.42 22.23
N GLY A 276 -8.28 6.12 23.49
CA GLY A 276 -8.01 7.13 24.50
C GLY A 276 -6.69 7.89 24.33
N GLY A 277 -5.90 7.54 23.34
CA GLY A 277 -4.59 8.15 23.09
C GLY A 277 -4.63 9.41 22.23
N ILE A 278 -3.46 10.03 22.09
CA ILE A 278 -3.22 11.15 21.19
C ILE A 278 -2.13 10.78 20.15
N ARG A 279 -2.09 11.49 19.05
CA ARG A 279 -0.94 11.49 18.16
C ARG A 279 0.14 12.39 18.73
N TRP A 280 1.19 11.82 19.24
CA TRP A 280 2.26 12.53 19.95
C TRP A 280 2.94 13.61 19.09
N GLU A 281 3.10 13.36 17.79
CA GLU A 281 3.66 14.33 16.85
C GLU A 281 2.83 15.60 16.70
N SER A 282 1.51 15.52 16.83
CA SER A 282 0.59 16.64 16.56
C SER A 282 -0.25 17.05 17.76
N GLY A 283 -0.25 16.27 18.86
CA GLY A 283 -1.15 16.49 19.99
C GLY A 283 -2.62 16.21 19.70
N MET A 284 -2.96 15.70 18.51
CA MET A 284 -4.32 15.50 18.06
C MET A 284 -4.95 14.26 18.71
N SER A 285 -6.18 14.37 19.21
CA SER A 285 -6.95 13.22 19.69
C SER A 285 -7.12 12.17 18.61
N ARG A 286 -7.09 10.89 18.99
CA ARG A 286 -7.28 9.77 18.07
C ARG A 286 -8.75 9.36 17.90
N MET A 287 -9.65 9.84 18.74
CA MET A 287 -11.06 9.38 18.81
C MET A 287 -11.77 9.44 17.45
N PHE A 288 -11.67 10.58 16.73
CA PHE A 288 -12.31 10.73 15.41
C PHE A 288 -11.81 9.70 14.38
N GLN A 289 -10.54 9.28 14.50
CA GLN A 289 -9.94 8.28 13.59
C GLN A 289 -10.61 6.92 13.79
N TYR A 290 -10.90 6.55 15.03
CA TYR A 290 -11.57 5.29 15.35
C TYR A 290 -13.05 5.33 15.02
N GLU A 291 -13.72 6.42 15.32
CA GLU A 291 -15.15 6.54 15.09
C GLU A 291 -15.52 6.65 13.60
N LYS A 292 -14.83 7.52 12.86
CA LYS A 292 -15.34 8.04 11.56
C LYS A 292 -14.41 7.91 10.37
N SER A 293 -13.07 7.92 10.57
CA SER A 293 -12.15 7.90 9.44
C SER A 293 -11.55 6.51 9.20
N GLN A 294 -10.26 6.28 9.45
CA GLN A 294 -9.58 5.05 9.04
C GLN A 294 -10.17 3.77 9.67
N THR A 295 -10.50 3.78 10.96
CA THR A 295 -11.01 2.59 11.67
C THR A 295 -12.50 2.36 11.46
N ARG A 296 -13.29 3.42 11.30
CA ARG A 296 -14.72 3.36 10.91
C ARG A 296 -15.59 2.51 11.84
N LEU A 297 -15.35 2.55 13.18
CA LEU A 297 -16.19 1.81 14.14
C LEU A 297 -17.62 2.37 14.24
N GLY A 298 -17.82 3.61 13.77
CA GLY A 298 -19.15 4.21 13.62
C GLY A 298 -19.79 4.73 14.91
N GLY A 299 -19.02 4.88 15.98
CA GLY A 299 -19.43 5.46 17.25
C GLY A 299 -18.30 5.44 18.26
N SER A 300 -18.49 6.13 19.38
CA SER A 300 -17.54 6.20 20.47
C SER A 300 -17.38 4.87 21.19
N LEU A 301 -16.33 4.74 22.00
CA LEU A 301 -16.09 3.56 22.83
C LEU A 301 -17.25 3.24 23.76
N TRP A 302 -17.88 4.25 24.34
CA TRP A 302 -18.99 4.08 25.28
C TRP A 302 -20.32 3.73 24.60
N GLU A 303 -20.52 4.16 23.34
CA GLU A 303 -21.71 3.79 22.54
C GLU A 303 -21.61 2.37 21.99
N LYS A 304 -20.39 1.91 21.65
CA LYS A 304 -20.17 0.63 20.94
C LYS A 304 -19.02 -0.19 21.52
N PRO A 305 -18.97 -0.44 22.86
CA PRO A 305 -17.81 -1.05 23.51
C PRO A 305 -17.44 -2.41 22.90
N MET A 306 -18.42 -3.23 22.51
CA MET A 306 -18.17 -4.56 21.95
C MET A 306 -17.45 -4.50 20.61
N LEU A 307 -17.73 -3.50 19.75
CA LEU A 307 -17.01 -3.34 18.48
C LEU A 307 -15.54 -3.01 18.70
N TYR A 308 -15.20 -2.27 19.76
CA TYR A 308 -13.81 -2.01 20.12
C TYR A 308 -13.10 -3.28 20.59
N ILE A 309 -13.76 -4.14 21.36
CA ILE A 309 -13.22 -5.43 21.79
C ILE A 309 -13.05 -6.38 20.61
N GLU A 310 -14.09 -6.56 19.79
CA GLU A 310 -14.08 -7.48 18.65
C GLU A 310 -13.03 -7.14 17.57
N ASN A 311 -12.74 -5.85 17.41
CA ASN A 311 -11.72 -5.38 16.49
C ASN A 311 -10.33 -5.22 17.14
N SER A 312 -10.13 -5.65 18.38
CA SER A 312 -8.82 -5.61 19.06
C SER A 312 -8.16 -6.99 19.05
N PRO A 313 -7.11 -7.20 18.26
CA PRO A 313 -6.41 -8.49 18.16
C PRO A 313 -5.96 -9.07 19.50
N ILE A 314 -5.59 -8.22 20.46
CA ILE A 314 -5.06 -8.64 21.76
C ILE A 314 -6.01 -9.55 22.53
N PHE A 315 -7.33 -9.33 22.42
CA PHE A 315 -8.32 -10.15 23.12
C PHE A 315 -8.48 -11.57 22.55
N PHE A 316 -7.86 -11.83 21.40
CA PHE A 316 -7.88 -13.11 20.68
C PHE A 316 -6.46 -13.66 20.45
N ALA A 317 -5.48 -13.16 21.19
CA ALA A 317 -4.08 -13.58 21.06
C ALA A 317 -3.89 -15.09 21.37
N ASP A 318 -4.76 -15.66 22.21
CA ASP A 318 -4.80 -17.11 22.50
C ASP A 318 -5.02 -17.97 21.26
N LYS A 319 -5.72 -17.46 20.25
CA LYS A 319 -6.03 -18.18 19.00
C LYS A 319 -4.88 -18.17 18.00
N ILE A 320 -3.87 -17.29 18.16
CA ILE A 320 -2.77 -17.17 17.22
C ILE A 320 -1.89 -18.42 17.27
N LYS A 321 -1.62 -19.00 16.07
CA LYS A 321 -0.64 -20.05 15.86
C LYS A 321 0.51 -19.60 14.95
N THR A 322 0.29 -18.56 14.16
CA THR A 322 1.27 -18.01 13.22
C THR A 322 2.40 -17.29 13.97
N PRO A 323 3.67 -17.62 13.70
CA PRO A 323 4.82 -16.85 14.18
C PRO A 323 4.73 -15.39 13.76
N LEU A 324 4.95 -14.46 14.71
CA LEU A 324 4.79 -13.04 14.51
C LEU A 324 6.09 -12.27 14.74
N LEU A 325 6.54 -11.53 13.72
CA LEU A 325 7.55 -10.50 13.85
C LEU A 325 6.86 -9.14 14.03
N LEU A 326 7.22 -8.41 15.07
CA LEU A 326 6.75 -7.06 15.32
C LEU A 326 7.87 -6.05 15.09
N LEU A 327 7.57 -4.95 14.40
CA LEU A 327 8.37 -3.73 14.41
C LEU A 327 7.59 -2.66 15.14
N HIS A 328 8.11 -2.09 16.23
CA HIS A 328 7.48 -0.93 16.86
C HIS A 328 8.50 -0.09 17.61
N ASN A 329 8.67 1.15 17.19
CA ASN A 329 9.70 2.05 17.71
C ASN A 329 9.17 2.88 18.89
N ASP A 330 10.07 3.23 19.81
CA ASP A 330 9.73 3.91 21.06
C ASP A 330 9.41 5.41 20.90
N ALA A 331 9.81 6.04 19.79
CA ALA A 331 9.45 7.41 19.45
C ALA A 331 8.30 7.51 18.42
N ASP A 332 7.47 6.46 18.32
CA ASP A 332 6.32 6.46 17.41
C ASP A 332 5.27 7.50 17.83
N GLY A 333 5.18 8.58 17.04
CA GLY A 333 4.22 9.67 17.26
C GLY A 333 2.84 9.43 16.64
N ALA A 334 2.67 8.36 15.86
CA ALA A 334 1.42 8.03 15.17
C ALA A 334 0.62 6.92 15.86
N VAL A 335 1.25 5.77 16.14
CA VAL A 335 0.67 4.66 16.91
C VAL A 335 1.46 4.51 18.21
N PRO A 336 0.83 4.61 19.39
CA PRO A 336 1.56 4.52 20.65
C PRO A 336 2.37 3.22 20.75
N TRP A 337 3.61 3.31 21.12
CA TRP A 337 4.52 2.16 21.26
C TRP A 337 3.96 1.02 22.13
N TYR A 338 3.17 1.36 23.14
CA TYR A 338 2.50 0.38 23.99
C TYR A 338 1.60 -0.60 23.22
N GLN A 339 1.10 -0.24 22.04
CA GLN A 339 0.32 -1.16 21.22
C GLN A 339 1.14 -2.39 20.78
N GLY A 340 2.40 -2.18 20.42
CA GLY A 340 3.32 -3.28 20.13
C GLY A 340 3.70 -4.07 21.37
N ILE A 341 3.96 -3.38 22.50
CA ILE A 341 4.29 -4.01 23.79
C ILE A 341 3.13 -4.88 24.27
N GLU A 342 1.89 -4.38 24.26
CA GLU A 342 0.71 -5.15 24.66
C GLU A 342 0.59 -6.46 23.88
N MET A 343 0.75 -6.41 22.56
CA MET A 343 0.69 -7.59 21.70
C MET A 343 1.85 -8.55 21.94
N TYR A 344 3.07 -8.03 22.04
CA TYR A 344 4.26 -8.83 22.32
C TYR A 344 4.13 -9.56 23.66
N MET A 345 3.77 -8.86 24.71
CA MET A 345 3.63 -9.43 26.06
C MET A 345 2.49 -10.45 26.15
N ALA A 346 1.37 -10.20 25.45
CA ALA A 346 0.27 -11.19 25.38
C ALA A 346 0.75 -12.50 24.73
N MET A 347 1.42 -12.42 23.58
CA MET A 347 1.94 -13.61 22.91
C MET A 347 3.02 -14.33 23.73
N ARG A 348 3.94 -13.59 24.37
CA ARG A 348 4.95 -14.17 25.28
C ARG A 348 4.30 -14.87 26.48
N ARG A 349 3.29 -14.27 27.08
CA ARG A 349 2.54 -14.88 28.21
C ARG A 349 1.84 -16.18 27.82
N LEU A 350 1.42 -16.27 26.55
CA LEU A 350 0.73 -17.42 25.98
C LEU A 350 1.69 -18.45 25.33
N ASP A 351 3.00 -18.28 25.52
CA ASP A 351 4.06 -19.13 24.96
C ASP A 351 3.97 -19.29 23.42
N LYS A 352 3.69 -18.16 22.74
CA LYS A 352 3.58 -18.12 21.28
C LYS A 352 4.84 -17.55 20.63
N PRO A 353 5.25 -18.03 19.44
CA PRO A 353 6.46 -17.55 18.78
C PRO A 353 6.27 -16.10 18.34
N VAL A 354 7.03 -15.19 18.97
CA VAL A 354 6.98 -13.75 18.70
C VAL A 354 8.34 -13.11 18.92
N TRP A 355 8.71 -12.20 18.01
CA TRP A 355 9.88 -11.33 18.08
C TRP A 355 9.44 -9.89 17.96
N MET A 356 10.12 -8.98 18.65
CA MET A 356 9.85 -7.55 18.56
C MET A 356 11.16 -6.80 18.31
N LEU A 357 11.20 -6.05 17.25
CA LEU A 357 12.29 -5.14 16.90
C LEU A 357 11.88 -3.72 17.29
N ASN A 358 12.73 -3.07 18.09
CA ASN A 358 12.59 -1.68 18.49
C ASN A 358 13.88 -0.93 18.15
N TYR A 359 13.78 0.06 17.29
CA TYR A 359 14.90 0.96 16.97
C TYR A 359 14.71 2.24 17.78
N ASN A 360 15.53 2.40 18.82
CA ASN A 360 15.40 3.51 19.78
C ASN A 360 15.53 4.87 19.10
N GLY A 361 14.61 5.77 19.41
CA GLY A 361 14.53 7.12 18.87
C GLY A 361 14.04 7.20 17.43
N GLU A 362 13.65 6.09 16.82
CA GLU A 362 13.00 6.10 15.51
C GLU A 362 11.49 6.35 15.66
N PRO A 363 10.89 7.12 14.73
CA PRO A 363 9.46 7.39 14.72
C PRO A 363 8.62 6.18 14.25
N HIS A 364 7.45 6.43 13.67
CA HIS A 364 6.49 5.43 13.22
C HIS A 364 7.08 4.32 12.32
N TRP A 365 8.19 4.61 11.63
CA TRP A 365 9.00 3.68 10.85
C TRP A 365 10.49 4.08 10.93
N PRO A 366 11.44 3.16 10.71
CA PRO A 366 12.85 3.51 10.65
C PRO A 366 13.14 4.57 9.56
N VAL A 367 13.78 5.68 9.93
CA VAL A 367 14.19 6.74 9.01
C VAL A 367 15.69 6.73 8.75
N LYS A 368 16.50 6.37 9.74
CA LYS A 368 17.94 6.23 9.58
C LYS A 368 18.25 5.07 8.63
N ARG A 369 19.20 5.28 7.73
CA ARG A 369 19.52 4.30 6.68
C ARG A 369 19.96 2.97 7.27
N GLU A 370 20.81 2.97 8.29
CA GLU A 370 21.29 1.78 8.98
C GLU A 370 20.16 0.96 9.60
N ASN A 371 19.19 1.60 10.23
CA ASN A 371 18.04 0.93 10.84
C ASN A 371 17.09 0.36 9.78
N ARG A 372 16.90 1.07 8.66
CA ARG A 372 16.13 0.53 7.52
C ARG A 372 16.81 -0.71 6.93
N MET A 373 18.12 -0.66 6.76
CA MET A 373 18.91 -1.82 6.26
C MET A 373 18.76 -3.01 7.21
N ASP A 374 18.98 -2.80 8.50
CA ASP A 374 18.90 -3.85 9.52
C ASP A 374 17.49 -4.47 9.55
N PHE A 375 16.45 -3.64 9.57
CA PHE A 375 15.07 -4.14 9.56
C PHE A 375 14.77 -4.97 8.31
N GLN A 376 15.15 -4.50 7.12
CA GLN A 376 14.90 -5.23 5.87
C GLN A 376 15.63 -6.57 5.82
N ILE A 377 16.86 -6.64 6.37
CA ILE A 377 17.61 -7.90 6.47
C ILE A 377 16.87 -8.87 7.40
N ARG A 378 16.48 -8.44 8.62
CA ARG A 378 15.79 -9.29 9.60
C ARG A 378 14.43 -9.75 9.10
N MET A 379 13.64 -8.86 8.52
CA MET A 379 12.34 -9.21 7.95
C MET A 379 12.50 -10.23 6.81
N LYS A 380 13.52 -10.08 5.96
CA LYS A 380 13.79 -11.05 4.90
C LYS A 380 14.23 -12.38 5.48
N GLN A 381 15.16 -12.41 6.45
CA GLN A 381 15.61 -13.63 7.14
C GLN A 381 14.42 -14.35 7.81
N PHE A 382 13.52 -13.62 8.44
CA PHE A 382 12.29 -14.16 9.06
C PHE A 382 11.41 -14.86 8.03
N PHE A 383 11.10 -14.20 6.91
CA PHE A 383 10.29 -14.80 5.86
C PHE A 383 11.02 -15.95 5.15
N ASP A 384 12.32 -15.84 4.87
CA ASP A 384 13.09 -16.91 4.24
C ASP A 384 13.15 -18.16 5.12
N HIS A 385 13.28 -17.99 6.44
CA HIS A 385 13.24 -19.10 7.39
C HIS A 385 11.90 -19.87 7.30
N TYR A 386 10.79 -19.16 7.42
CA TYR A 386 9.48 -19.80 7.46
C TYR A 386 8.96 -20.23 6.09
N LEU A 387 9.22 -19.47 5.03
CA LEU A 387 8.60 -19.69 3.73
C LEU A 387 9.51 -20.39 2.71
N LYS A 388 10.82 -20.44 2.97
CA LYS A 388 11.81 -21.09 2.10
C LYS A 388 12.67 -22.12 2.82
N ASN A 389 12.39 -22.40 4.09
CA ASN A 389 13.18 -23.30 4.94
C ASN A 389 14.67 -22.90 5.06
N ALA A 390 14.95 -21.61 5.02
CA ALA A 390 16.31 -21.11 5.31
C ALA A 390 16.69 -21.37 6.78
N ALA A 391 17.97 -21.38 7.07
CA ALA A 391 18.46 -21.55 8.43
C ALA A 391 17.87 -20.52 9.39
N LEU A 392 17.62 -20.92 10.64
CA LEU A 392 17.16 -20.00 11.67
C LEU A 392 18.28 -19.01 12.00
N PRO A 393 18.10 -17.70 11.83
CA PRO A 393 19.14 -16.74 12.12
C PRO A 393 19.38 -16.62 13.63
N PRO A 394 20.64 -16.38 14.07
CA PRO A 394 20.98 -16.31 15.51
C PRO A 394 20.11 -15.35 16.31
N TRP A 395 19.78 -14.18 15.76
CA TRP A 395 18.92 -13.21 16.46
C TRP A 395 17.50 -13.71 16.76
N MET A 396 17.00 -14.68 15.98
CA MET A 396 15.70 -15.30 16.25
C MET A 396 15.81 -16.42 17.29
N ASN A 397 16.94 -17.13 17.32
CA ASN A 397 17.17 -18.23 18.24
C ASN A 397 17.57 -17.76 19.64
N GLU A 398 18.58 -16.90 19.71
CA GLU A 398 19.23 -16.49 20.95
C GLU A 398 18.85 -15.07 21.40
N GLY A 399 18.36 -14.25 20.45
CA GLY A 399 18.20 -12.82 20.64
C GLY A 399 19.53 -12.08 20.52
N VAL A 400 19.51 -10.77 20.81
CA VAL A 400 20.72 -9.95 20.95
C VAL A 400 20.72 -9.39 22.38
N PRO A 401 21.64 -9.83 23.27
CA PRO A 401 21.73 -9.32 24.62
C PRO A 401 21.91 -7.80 24.67
N ALA A 402 21.31 -7.15 25.67
CA ALA A 402 21.37 -5.69 25.77
C ALA A 402 22.81 -5.14 25.85
N ILE A 403 23.74 -5.91 26.45
CA ILE A 403 25.16 -5.55 26.54
C ILE A 403 25.86 -5.56 25.18
N GLU A 404 25.34 -6.33 24.22
CA GLU A 404 25.87 -6.44 22.84
C GLU A 404 25.20 -5.50 21.87
N LYS A 405 24.24 -4.72 22.34
CA LYS A 405 23.49 -3.76 21.51
C LYS A 405 24.45 -2.75 20.85
N GLY A 406 24.39 -2.67 19.52
CA GLY A 406 25.27 -1.84 18.70
C GLY A 406 26.67 -2.41 18.45
N ILE A 407 27.01 -3.57 19.04
CA ILE A 407 28.29 -4.30 18.83
C ILE A 407 28.04 -5.42 17.83
N THR A 408 27.11 -6.31 18.12
CA THR A 408 26.69 -7.37 17.18
C THR A 408 25.25 -7.15 16.73
N LYS A 409 24.94 -7.66 15.54
CA LYS A 409 23.58 -7.65 15.00
C LYS A 409 22.91 -9.02 15.04
N GLY A 410 23.68 -10.08 15.32
CA GLY A 410 23.17 -11.44 15.41
C GLY A 410 22.61 -12.01 14.09
N TYR A 411 23.17 -11.57 12.95
CA TYR A 411 22.79 -12.13 11.63
C TYR A 411 23.39 -13.53 11.43
#